data_ff3139c6e1d037fc1453a43db967a4e8
#
_entry.id   ff3139c6e1d037fc1453a43db967a4e8
#
_cell.length_a   1.000
_cell.length_b   1.000
_cell.length_c   1.000
_cell.angle_alpha   90.00
_cell.angle_beta   90.00
_cell.angle_gamma   90.00
#
_symmetry.space_group_name_H-M   'P 1'
#
loop_
_entity.id
_entity.type
_entity.pdbx_description
1 polymer ?
#
loop_
_entity_poly.entity_id
_entity_poly.type
_entity_poly.pdbx_seq_one_letter_code
_entity_poly.pdbx_strand_id
1 'polypeptide(L)' 'MLFMKKSVLSNKQVKEICIKFKCRKNEFVARKFEDGFLVSLRNKEYRVKFSEGMFPKIVYAKEVQRVKRK' A
#
# COMPACT_ATOMS: atom_id res chain seq x y z
N MET A 1 -18.42 16.72 11.70
CA MET A 1 -18.03 15.77 12.08
C MET A 1 -16.83 15.33 11.69
N LEU A 2 -16.20 14.86 12.38
CA LEU A 2 -15.05 14.46 12.04
C LEU A 2 -14.94 13.11 12.05
N PHE A 3 -14.36 12.59 11.23
CA PHE A 3 -14.17 11.27 11.29
C PHE A 3 -12.89 10.98 10.93
N MET A 4 -12.31 10.04 11.47
CA MET A 4 -11.07 9.63 11.14
C MET A 4 -11.10 8.74 10.03
N LYS A 5 -10.35 8.98 9.09
CA LYS A 5 -10.21 8.12 8.05
C LYS A 5 -9.48 6.95 8.48
N LYS A 6 -10.01 5.81 8.51
CA LYS A 6 -9.28 4.65 8.84
C LYS A 6 -8.47 4.19 7.71
N SER A 7 -7.25 3.85 7.96
CA SER A 7 -6.37 3.32 6.95
C SER A 7 -6.86 1.93 6.59
N VAL A 8 -6.79 1.53 5.36
CA VAL A 8 -7.17 0.19 4.96
C VAL A 8 -6.13 -0.80 5.41
N LEU A 9 -4.98 -0.32 5.84
CA LEU A 9 -3.92 -1.21 6.27
C LEU A 9 -3.77 -1.17 7.78
N SER A 10 -3.34 -2.26 8.35
CA SER A 10 -3.07 -2.30 9.77
C SER A 10 -1.72 -1.65 10.00
N ASN A 11 -1.39 -1.39 11.23
CA ASN A 11 -0.12 -0.78 11.56
C ASN A 11 1.04 -1.64 11.11
N LYS A 12 0.89 -2.96 11.21
CA LYS A 12 1.96 -3.84 10.81
C LYS A 12 2.14 -3.80 9.31
N GLN A 13 1.06 -3.71 8.57
CA GLN A 13 1.15 -3.64 7.13
C GLN A 13 1.78 -2.33 6.69
N VAL A 14 1.43 -1.25 7.35
CA VAL A 14 2.00 0.05 7.02
C VAL A 14 3.50 0.00 7.26
N LYS A 15 3.92 -0.62 8.36
CA LYS A 15 5.31 -0.70 8.65
C LYS A 15 6.05 -1.49 7.59
N GLU A 16 5.44 -2.57 7.10
CA GLU A 16 6.09 -3.37 6.08
C GLU A 16 6.29 -2.55 4.80
N ILE A 17 5.30 -1.75 4.44
CA ILE A 17 5.44 -0.93 3.25
C ILE A 17 6.52 0.11 3.45
N CYS A 18 6.56 0.72 4.61
CA CYS A 18 7.56 1.73 4.86
C CYS A 18 8.97 1.15 4.75
N ILE A 19 9.14 -0.05 5.24
CA ILE A 19 10.43 -0.69 5.16
C ILE A 19 10.75 -1.10 3.73
N LYS A 20 9.77 -1.68 3.06
CA LYS A 20 9.98 -2.16 1.70
C LYS A 20 10.31 -1.03 0.74
N PHE A 21 9.58 0.06 0.83
CA PHE A 21 9.78 1.16 -0.09
C PHE A 21 10.60 2.29 0.50
N LYS A 22 11.10 2.11 1.71
CA LYS A 22 11.91 3.14 2.36
C LYS A 22 11.25 4.49 2.33
N CYS A 23 10.04 4.55 2.85
CA CYS A 23 9.30 5.79 2.88
C CYS A 23 8.59 5.91 4.21
N ARG A 24 7.95 7.03 4.43
CA ARG A 24 7.22 7.25 5.65
C ARG A 24 5.77 6.97 5.41
N LYS A 25 5.04 6.70 6.46
CA LYS A 25 3.65 6.34 6.30
C LYS A 25 2.81 7.44 5.69
N ASN A 26 3.22 8.68 5.80
CA ASN A 26 2.43 9.73 5.19
C ASN A 26 2.91 10.07 3.79
N GLU A 27 3.82 9.30 3.24
CA GLU A 27 4.28 9.54 1.88
C GLU A 27 3.56 8.69 0.87
N PHE A 28 2.76 7.76 1.29
CA PHE A 28 2.05 6.93 0.35
C PHE A 28 0.59 6.83 0.73
N VAL A 29 -0.21 6.41 -0.23
CA VAL A 29 -1.62 6.21 0.00
C VAL A 29 -1.92 4.81 -0.47
N ALA A 30 -2.64 4.04 0.32
CA ALA A 30 -2.97 2.69 -0.04
C ALA A 30 -4.47 2.52 -0.11
N ARG A 31 -4.93 1.69 -1.02
CA ARG A 31 -6.34 1.40 -1.10
C ARG A 31 -6.51 -0.08 -1.43
N LYS A 32 -7.64 -0.62 -1.06
CA LYS A 32 -7.86 -2.00 -1.33
C LYS A 32 -8.11 -2.21 -2.80
N PHE A 33 -7.52 -3.24 -3.37
CA PHE A 33 -7.66 -3.47 -4.78
C PHE A 33 -7.69 -4.95 -5.03
N GLU A 34 -8.81 -5.46 -5.48
CA GLU A 34 -8.96 -6.88 -5.74
C GLU A 34 -8.53 -7.69 -4.52
N ASP A 35 -7.56 -8.55 -4.66
CA ASP A 35 -7.14 -9.36 -3.54
C ASP A 35 -5.89 -8.80 -2.89
N GLY A 36 -5.56 -7.57 -3.15
CA GLY A 36 -4.38 -6.97 -2.57
C GLY A 36 -4.61 -5.51 -2.31
N PHE A 37 -3.56 -4.72 -2.43
CA PHE A 37 -3.66 -3.30 -2.20
C PHE A 37 -2.92 -2.55 -3.29
N LEU A 38 -3.35 -1.35 -3.55
CA LEU A 38 -2.69 -0.50 -4.51
C LEU A 38 -2.06 0.62 -3.72
N VAL A 39 -0.78 0.77 -3.82
CA VAL A 39 -0.04 1.77 -3.07
C VAL A 39 0.46 2.83 -4.03
N SER A 40 0.12 4.08 -3.76
CA SER A 40 0.58 5.19 -4.59
C SER A 40 1.69 5.90 -3.83
N LEU A 41 2.84 6.01 -4.44
CA LEU A 41 3.99 6.62 -3.79
C LEU A 41 4.78 7.40 -4.82
N ARG A 42 4.92 8.68 -4.61
CA ARG A 42 5.75 9.50 -5.48
C ARG A 42 5.45 9.33 -6.95
N ASN A 43 4.20 9.48 -7.30
CA ASN A 43 3.79 9.39 -8.70
C ASN A 43 3.90 8.00 -9.30
N LYS A 44 4.06 6.98 -8.50
CA LYS A 44 4.10 5.64 -8.99
C LYS A 44 3.09 4.82 -8.24
N GLU A 45 2.65 3.75 -8.83
CA GLU A 45 1.69 2.89 -8.19
C GLU A 45 2.23 1.49 -8.14
N TYR A 46 1.98 0.81 -7.03
CA TYR A 46 2.47 -0.53 -6.86
C TYR A 46 1.34 -1.42 -6.39
N ARG A 47 1.34 -2.64 -6.84
CA ARG A 47 0.37 -3.62 -6.35
C ARG A 47 1.08 -4.41 -5.28
N VAL A 48 0.50 -4.47 -4.10
CA VAL A 48 1.13 -5.12 -2.99
C VAL A 48 0.19 -6.15 -2.41
N LYS A 49 0.71 -7.31 -2.08
CA LYS A 49 -0.08 -8.32 -1.50
C LYS A 49 0.63 -8.78 -0.24
N PHE A 50 -0.13 -9.01 0.81
CA PHE A 50 0.45 -9.44 2.07
C PHE A 50 0.06 -10.87 2.38
N SER A 51 0.88 -11.52 3.16
CA SER A 51 0.57 -12.86 3.58
C SER A 51 -0.50 -12.78 4.65
N GLU A 52 -1.17 -13.87 4.89
CA GLU A 52 -2.18 -13.90 5.90
C GLU A 52 -1.56 -14.27 7.21
N GLY A 53 -2.22 -13.98 8.30
CA GLY A 53 -1.72 -14.34 9.58
C GLY A 53 -1.52 -13.16 10.49
N MET A 54 -1.02 -13.42 11.66
CA MET A 54 -0.82 -12.38 12.63
C MET A 54 0.26 -11.44 12.26
N PHE A 55 1.27 -11.88 11.52
CA PHE A 55 2.35 -11.02 11.14
C PHE A 55 2.39 -10.95 9.62
N PRO A 56 1.60 -10.08 9.04
CA PRO A 56 1.55 -9.99 7.59
C PRO A 56 2.86 -9.47 7.03
N LYS A 57 3.31 -10.09 5.97
CA LYS A 57 4.51 -9.66 5.31
C LYS A 57 4.23 -9.50 3.84
N ILE A 58 4.97 -8.67 3.17
CA ILE A 58 4.77 -8.45 1.76
C ILE A 58 5.21 -9.67 0.99
N VAL A 59 4.27 -10.32 0.31
CA VAL A 59 4.57 -11.46 -0.48
C VAL A 59 4.83 -11.05 -1.90
N TYR A 60 4.30 -9.91 -2.28
CA TYR A 60 4.39 -9.53 -3.67
C TYR A 60 4.26 -8.02 -3.74
N ALA A 61 5.10 -7.39 -4.47
CA ALA A 61 5.03 -5.95 -4.65
C ALA A 61 5.56 -5.67 -6.05
N LYS A 62 4.72 -5.13 -6.90
CA LYS A 62 5.11 -4.90 -8.26
C LYS A 62 4.65 -3.53 -8.72
N GLU A 63 5.49 -2.83 -9.41
CA GLU A 63 5.14 -1.52 -9.91
C GLU A 63 4.15 -1.67 -11.05
N VAL A 64 3.11 -0.87 -11.03
CA VAL A 64 2.08 -0.92 -12.04
C VAL A 64 2.29 0.24 -12.97
N GLN A 65 2.38 -0.05 -14.25
CA GLN A 65 2.55 0.99 -15.16
C GLN A 65 1.23 1.62 -15.46
N ARG A 66 1.14 2.91 -15.29
CA ARG A 66 -0.04 3.61 -15.60
C ARG A 66 -0.01 4.00 -17.01
N VAL A 67 -0.98 3.63 -17.80
CA VAL A 67 -1.01 4.02 -19.17
C VAL A 67 -1.64 5.36 -19.25
N LYS A 68 -0.90 6.34 -19.79
CA LYS A 68 -1.44 7.60 -19.93
C LYS A 68 -2.27 7.67 -21.14
N ARG A 69 -3.44 8.15 -21.05
CA ARG A 69 -4.24 8.25 -22.20
C ARG A 69 -4.20 9.61 -22.66
N LYS A 70 -4.23 9.83 -23.84
CA LYS A 70 -4.17 11.15 -24.31
C LYS A 70 -5.43 11.62 -24.68
#